data_aed3cb3a260df8379c6358097ff93ab5
#
_entry.id   aed3cb3a260df8379c6358097ff93ab5
#
_cell.length_a   1.000
_cell.length_b   1.000
_cell.length_c   1.000
_cell.angle_alpha   90.00
_cell.angle_beta   90.00
_cell.angle_gamma   90.00
#
_symmetry.space_group_name_H-M   'P 1'
#
loop_
_entity.id
_entity.type
_entity.pdbx_description
1 polymer ?
#
loop_
_entity_poly.entity_id
_entity_poly.type
_entity_poly.pdbx_seq_one_letter_code
_entity_poly.pdbx_strand_id
1 'polypeptide(L)'
;VKYAMFKNNEMYFTVGVMCRLLSVSRSGYYSWRSRPLSDRDQANQLLLIDIKRVFDEEKGRPGSPRISKRLQDEGKPASRHRVVKLMRDNGWRAKAAKKYKATTNSNHSLPVAPNLLKQNFRADVPNQKWVSDITYIWTEEGWLYLAVVLELYSRRVIDWAISERMTAALVCEALIMALWRCHMPKGVIVHSDRGSQYCSAAYQKLFTQHQLISSMSKKGDCYGNAAMESWNHSFKVEAIHGERFLTRSDAKYQVFDYIEVYYNRKRVKRLHSKLGYVSPETFEAKKVA
;
A
#
# COMPACT_ATOMS: atom_id res chain seq x y z
N VAL A 1 -7.10 -32.70 19.96
CA VAL A 1 -7.16 -31.89 21.19
C VAL A 1 -6.69 -32.65 22.39
N LYS A 2 -7.30 -33.80 22.76
CA LYS A 2 -6.95 -34.59 23.99
C LYS A 2 -5.46 -34.97 24.04
N TYR A 3 -4.90 -35.54 22.99
CA TYR A 3 -3.50 -35.98 22.96
C TYR A 3 -2.48 -34.84 22.98
N ALA A 4 -2.79 -33.69 22.40
CA ALA A 4 -1.94 -32.51 22.52
C ALA A 4 -1.89 -32.00 23.97
N MET A 5 -3.05 -32.03 24.67
CA MET A 5 -3.12 -31.69 26.08
C MET A 5 -2.26 -32.65 26.92
N PHE A 6 -2.23 -33.95 26.59
CA PHE A 6 -1.36 -34.91 27.29
C PHE A 6 0.11 -34.53 27.16
N LYS A 7 0.56 -34.25 25.93
CA LYS A 7 1.94 -33.86 25.66
C LYS A 7 2.37 -32.65 26.48
N ASN A 8 1.49 -31.68 26.64
CA ASN A 8 1.77 -30.44 27.39
C ASN A 8 1.78 -30.66 28.91
N ASN A 9 1.22 -31.77 29.41
CA ASN A 9 1.08 -32.05 30.84
C ASN A 9 1.82 -33.33 31.30
N GLU A 10 2.67 -33.95 30.45
CA GLU A 10 3.43 -35.16 30.77
C GLU A 10 4.37 -34.97 31.96
N MET A 11 4.83 -33.76 32.22
CA MET A 11 5.70 -33.47 33.37
C MET A 11 4.95 -33.49 34.71
N TYR A 12 3.62 -33.32 34.69
CA TYR A 12 2.81 -33.20 35.90
C TYR A 12 1.97 -34.45 36.16
N PHE A 13 1.56 -35.18 35.11
CA PHE A 13 0.65 -36.34 35.23
C PHE A 13 1.10 -37.50 34.36
N THR A 14 0.98 -38.71 34.88
CA THR A 14 1.30 -39.89 34.07
C THR A 14 0.28 -40.08 32.96
N VAL A 15 0.75 -40.54 31.79
CA VAL A 15 -0.11 -40.84 30.63
C VAL A 15 -1.26 -41.78 30.99
N GLY A 16 -1.03 -42.71 31.89
CA GLY A 16 -2.05 -43.65 32.33
C GLY A 16 -3.22 -42.99 33.07
N VAL A 17 -2.93 -42.00 33.92
CA VAL A 17 -3.95 -41.23 34.64
C VAL A 17 -4.75 -40.38 33.66
N MET A 18 -4.06 -39.65 32.78
CA MET A 18 -4.70 -38.80 31.77
C MET A 18 -5.60 -39.61 30.81
N CYS A 19 -5.15 -40.79 30.40
CA CYS A 19 -5.94 -41.68 29.55
C CYS A 19 -7.23 -42.14 30.21
N ARG A 20 -7.17 -42.50 31.50
CA ARG A 20 -8.35 -42.91 32.26
C ARG A 20 -9.37 -41.77 32.42
N LEU A 21 -8.88 -40.58 32.81
CA LEU A 21 -9.74 -39.40 33.01
C LEU A 21 -10.45 -38.95 31.72
N LEU A 22 -9.78 -39.00 30.58
CA LEU A 22 -10.32 -38.52 29.31
C LEU A 22 -10.86 -39.65 28.42
N SER A 23 -10.95 -40.86 28.93
CA SER A 23 -11.51 -42.05 28.25
C SER A 23 -10.90 -42.26 26.85
N VAL A 24 -9.55 -42.34 26.78
CA VAL A 24 -8.79 -42.61 25.56
C VAL A 24 -7.77 -43.70 25.77
N SER A 25 -7.39 -44.43 24.72
CA SER A 25 -6.43 -45.54 24.85
C SER A 25 -4.99 -45.02 24.96
N ARG A 26 -4.17 -45.72 25.75
CA ARG A 26 -2.72 -45.48 25.87
C ARG A 26 -2.01 -45.72 24.53
N SER A 27 -2.34 -46.81 23.86
CA SER A 27 -1.79 -47.12 22.54
C SER A 27 -2.09 -46.02 21.50
N GLY A 28 -3.33 -45.49 21.52
CA GLY A 28 -3.72 -44.37 20.65
C GLY A 28 -2.90 -43.12 20.90
N TYR A 29 -2.56 -42.81 22.17
CA TYR A 29 -1.68 -41.70 22.48
C TYR A 29 -0.26 -41.90 21.95
N TYR A 30 0.36 -43.06 22.21
CA TYR A 30 1.71 -43.29 21.70
C TYR A 30 1.78 -43.38 20.19
N SER A 31 0.79 -43.96 19.51
CA SER A 31 0.69 -43.96 18.07
C SER A 31 0.53 -42.53 17.51
N TRP A 32 -0.24 -41.67 18.19
CA TRP A 32 -0.35 -40.26 17.82
C TRP A 32 0.98 -39.53 18.05
N ARG A 33 1.68 -39.80 19.14
CA ARG A 33 2.95 -39.16 19.49
C ARG A 33 4.09 -39.54 18.54
N SER A 34 4.15 -40.76 18.08
CA SER A 34 5.17 -41.29 17.16
C SER A 34 4.82 -41.10 15.69
N ARG A 35 3.59 -40.67 15.39
CA ARG A 35 3.16 -40.46 14.01
C ARG A 35 3.98 -39.40 13.34
N PRO A 36 4.62 -39.65 12.17
CA PRO A 36 5.29 -38.64 11.39
C PRO A 36 4.27 -37.59 10.91
N LEU A 37 4.74 -36.37 10.63
CA LEU A 37 3.91 -35.34 10.02
C LEU A 37 3.34 -35.86 8.69
N SER A 38 2.07 -35.59 8.46
CA SER A 38 1.47 -35.88 7.14
C SER A 38 2.18 -35.09 6.04
N ASP A 39 2.16 -35.61 4.81
CA ASP A 39 2.72 -34.92 3.65
C ASP A 39 2.16 -33.49 3.52
N ARG A 40 0.88 -33.33 3.87
CA ARG A 40 0.22 -32.01 3.91
C ARG A 40 0.82 -31.10 4.98
N ASP A 41 1.15 -31.62 6.16
CA ASP A 41 1.73 -30.82 7.24
C ASP A 41 3.19 -30.46 6.93
N GLN A 42 3.94 -31.37 6.33
CA GLN A 42 5.29 -31.12 5.83
C GLN A 42 5.26 -30.02 4.75
N ALA A 43 4.37 -30.14 3.76
CA ALA A 43 4.17 -29.13 2.74
C ALA A 43 3.66 -27.79 3.30
N ASN A 44 2.91 -27.80 4.42
CA ASN A 44 2.50 -26.57 5.11
C ASN A 44 3.68 -25.91 5.84
N GLN A 45 4.60 -26.68 6.43
CA GLN A 45 5.79 -26.13 7.06
C GLN A 45 6.70 -25.44 6.04
N LEU A 46 6.95 -26.05 4.88
CA LEU A 46 7.71 -25.41 3.81
C LEU A 46 7.03 -24.14 3.30
N LEU A 47 5.73 -24.21 3.06
CA LEU A 47 4.95 -23.05 2.63
C LEU A 47 4.96 -21.93 3.69
N LEU A 48 4.99 -22.27 4.97
CA LEU A 48 5.04 -21.30 6.07
C LEU A 48 6.34 -20.49 6.03
N ILE A 49 7.46 -21.13 5.74
CA ILE A 49 8.76 -20.47 5.57
C ILE A 49 8.69 -19.46 4.43
N ASP A 50 8.13 -19.85 3.28
CA ASP A 50 7.99 -18.97 2.12
C ASP A 50 7.04 -17.78 2.41
N ILE A 51 5.92 -18.03 3.08
CA ILE A 51 4.98 -16.98 3.51
C ILE A 51 5.68 -15.98 4.44
N LYS A 52 6.43 -16.49 5.44
CA LYS A 52 7.15 -15.66 6.41
C LYS A 52 8.21 -14.80 5.72
N ARG A 53 8.99 -15.39 4.82
CA ARG A 53 9.99 -14.66 4.02
C ARG A 53 9.35 -13.50 3.27
N VAL A 54 8.29 -13.74 2.48
CA VAL A 54 7.61 -12.68 1.72
C VAL A 54 7.00 -11.62 2.64
N PHE A 55 6.43 -12.04 3.77
CA PHE A 55 5.83 -11.13 4.74
C PHE A 55 6.87 -10.20 5.36
N ASP A 56 8.05 -10.71 5.71
CA ASP A 56 9.14 -9.95 6.31
C ASP A 56 9.84 -9.04 5.28
N GLU A 57 10.13 -9.54 4.08
CA GLU A 57 10.69 -8.76 2.96
C GLU A 57 9.85 -7.52 2.65
N GLU A 58 8.53 -7.64 2.75
CA GLU A 58 7.60 -6.54 2.54
C GLU A 58 7.19 -5.82 3.85
N LYS A 59 7.94 -6.01 4.95
CA LYS A 59 7.76 -5.30 6.24
C LYS A 59 6.34 -5.43 6.81
N GLY A 60 5.70 -6.60 6.65
CA GLY A 60 4.35 -6.87 7.15
C GLY A 60 3.22 -6.18 6.37
N ARG A 61 3.52 -5.57 5.24
CA ARG A 61 2.54 -4.85 4.39
C ARG A 61 1.56 -5.75 3.64
N PRO A 62 1.96 -6.95 3.10
CA PRO A 62 1.09 -7.73 2.26
C PRO A 62 0.11 -8.57 3.05
N GLY A 63 -1.15 -8.60 2.60
CA GLY A 63 -2.12 -9.60 3.00
C GLY A 63 -2.05 -10.86 2.12
N SER A 64 -2.79 -11.91 2.52
CA SER A 64 -2.80 -13.20 1.83
C SER A 64 -2.97 -13.15 0.30
N PRO A 65 -3.77 -12.23 -0.31
CA PRO A 65 -3.87 -12.19 -1.78
C PRO A 65 -2.56 -11.80 -2.47
N ARG A 66 -1.79 -10.88 -1.88
CA ARG A 66 -0.50 -10.45 -2.43
C ARG A 66 0.57 -11.52 -2.23
N ILE A 67 0.61 -12.14 -1.04
CA ILE A 67 1.52 -13.25 -0.75
C ILE A 67 1.25 -14.43 -1.68
N SER A 68 -0.01 -14.84 -1.84
CA SER A 68 -0.38 -15.93 -2.75
C SER A 68 0.05 -15.63 -4.21
N LYS A 69 -0.13 -14.39 -4.67
CA LYS A 69 0.31 -13.98 -6.02
C LYS A 69 1.83 -13.99 -6.15
N ARG A 70 2.56 -13.46 -5.16
CA ARG A 70 4.02 -13.45 -5.16
C ARG A 70 4.59 -14.87 -5.22
N LEU A 71 4.06 -15.78 -4.39
CA LEU A 71 4.47 -17.19 -4.42
C LEU A 71 4.15 -17.87 -5.75
N GLN A 72 3.02 -17.53 -6.37
CA GLN A 72 2.69 -18.03 -7.71
C GLN A 72 3.69 -17.55 -8.76
N ASP A 73 4.09 -16.27 -8.72
CA ASP A 73 5.08 -15.70 -9.63
C ASP A 73 6.49 -16.30 -9.44
N GLU A 74 6.78 -16.78 -8.23
CA GLU A 74 8.01 -17.53 -7.90
C GLU A 74 7.95 -19.04 -8.22
N GLY A 75 6.87 -19.50 -8.87
CA GLY A 75 6.70 -20.92 -9.20
C GLY A 75 6.31 -21.83 -8.02
N LYS A 76 5.89 -21.24 -6.90
CA LYS A 76 5.44 -21.92 -5.67
C LYS A 76 3.96 -21.68 -5.39
N PRO A 77 3.03 -22.16 -6.23
CA PRO A 77 1.63 -21.78 -6.11
C PRO A 77 1.00 -22.28 -4.83
N ALA A 78 0.35 -21.38 -4.10
CA ALA A 78 -0.44 -21.68 -2.94
C ALA A 78 -1.81 -21.01 -3.01
N SER A 79 -2.88 -21.77 -2.70
CA SER A 79 -4.21 -21.19 -2.70
C SER A 79 -4.33 -20.11 -1.61
N ARG A 80 -5.07 -19.04 -1.93
CA ARG A 80 -5.31 -17.94 -1.00
C ARG A 80 -5.86 -18.42 0.35
N HIS A 81 -6.77 -19.41 0.36
CA HIS A 81 -7.34 -19.96 1.59
C HIS A 81 -6.28 -20.64 2.48
N ARG A 82 -5.33 -21.36 1.86
CA ARG A 82 -4.23 -22.00 2.58
C ARG A 82 -3.30 -20.94 3.19
N VAL A 83 -2.96 -19.89 2.43
CA VAL A 83 -2.15 -18.77 2.92
C VAL A 83 -2.86 -18.03 4.06
N VAL A 84 -4.16 -17.71 3.92
CA VAL A 84 -4.96 -17.08 5.00
C VAL A 84 -4.91 -17.89 6.28
N LYS A 85 -5.13 -19.21 6.18
CA LYS A 85 -5.12 -20.10 7.36
C LYS A 85 -3.77 -20.09 8.05
N LEU A 86 -2.68 -20.28 7.30
CA LEU A 86 -1.33 -20.32 7.84
C LEU A 86 -0.91 -18.99 8.47
N MET A 87 -1.23 -17.85 7.84
CA MET A 87 -0.99 -16.53 8.43
C MET A 87 -1.75 -16.34 9.74
N ARG A 88 -3.04 -16.68 9.75
CA ARG A 88 -3.89 -16.55 10.95
C ARG A 88 -3.40 -17.43 12.10
N ASP A 89 -3.07 -18.68 11.81
CA ASP A 89 -2.64 -19.67 12.82
C ASP A 89 -1.28 -19.27 13.44
N ASN A 90 -0.48 -18.43 12.75
CA ASN A 90 0.79 -17.88 13.23
C ASN A 90 0.70 -16.40 13.68
N GLY A 91 -0.49 -15.82 13.77
CA GLY A 91 -0.70 -14.46 14.23
C GLY A 91 -0.22 -13.37 13.27
N TRP A 92 0.13 -13.71 12.03
CA TRP A 92 0.59 -12.72 11.03
C TRP A 92 -0.58 -12.00 10.39
N ARG A 93 -0.65 -10.71 10.64
CA ARG A 93 -1.69 -9.82 10.09
C ARG A 93 -1.05 -8.70 9.31
N ALA A 94 -1.57 -8.44 8.10
CA ALA A 94 -1.17 -7.26 7.34
C ALA A 94 -1.47 -5.98 8.12
N LYS A 95 -0.66 -4.93 7.93
CA LYS A 95 -0.92 -3.61 8.52
C LYS A 95 -2.35 -3.17 8.17
N ALA A 96 -3.13 -2.76 9.17
CA ALA A 96 -4.54 -2.38 9.04
C ALA A 96 -4.74 -0.88 9.25
N ALA A 97 -5.73 -0.30 8.56
CA ALA A 97 -6.06 1.10 8.66
C ALA A 97 -6.65 1.48 10.02
N LYS A 98 -6.23 2.61 10.57
CA LYS A 98 -6.99 3.38 11.57
C LYS A 98 -7.88 4.40 10.84
N LYS A 99 -9.04 4.76 11.41
CA LYS A 99 -9.91 5.80 10.83
C LYS A 99 -9.13 7.12 10.66
N TYR A 100 -9.24 7.70 9.46
CA TYR A 100 -8.57 8.95 9.08
C TYR A 100 -9.59 10.09 8.98
N LYS A 101 -9.18 11.32 9.34
CA LYS A 101 -10.00 12.53 9.22
C LYS A 101 -9.35 13.46 8.19
N ALA A 102 -10.09 13.87 7.15
CA ALA A 102 -9.61 14.79 6.13
C ALA A 102 -9.52 16.23 6.67
N THR A 103 -8.50 16.98 6.26
CA THR A 103 -8.23 18.35 6.76
C THR A 103 -7.77 19.29 5.64
N THR A 104 -8.53 19.42 4.56
CA THR A 104 -8.24 20.40 3.51
C THR A 104 -8.94 21.72 3.82
N ASN A 105 -8.20 22.83 3.90
CA ASN A 105 -8.78 24.17 3.97
C ASN A 105 -9.01 24.69 2.56
N SER A 106 -10.26 24.65 2.09
CA SER A 106 -10.71 25.14 0.77
C SER A 106 -11.40 26.52 0.84
N ASN A 107 -11.25 27.25 1.95
CA ASN A 107 -11.94 28.53 2.17
C ASN A 107 -11.05 29.71 1.80
N HIS A 108 -10.92 30.00 0.50
CA HIS A 108 -10.14 31.11 -0.05
C HIS A 108 -10.84 31.67 -1.30
N SER A 109 -10.47 32.91 -1.72
CA SER A 109 -10.99 33.63 -2.86
C SER A 109 -10.18 33.47 -4.16
N LEU A 110 -9.20 32.54 -4.18
CA LEU A 110 -8.35 32.32 -5.35
C LEU A 110 -9.15 31.69 -6.51
N PRO A 111 -8.76 31.93 -7.78
CA PRO A 111 -9.40 31.32 -8.95
C PRO A 111 -9.35 29.79 -8.90
N VAL A 112 -10.46 29.15 -9.25
CA VAL A 112 -10.62 27.69 -9.22
C VAL A 112 -10.88 27.19 -10.64
N ALA A 113 -10.12 26.21 -11.09
CA ALA A 113 -10.34 25.55 -12.37
C ALA A 113 -11.60 24.66 -12.39
N PRO A 114 -12.22 24.44 -13.56
CA PRO A 114 -13.37 23.56 -13.69
C PRO A 114 -13.02 22.10 -13.38
N ASN A 115 -13.97 21.31 -12.89
CA ASN A 115 -13.79 19.88 -12.69
C ASN A 115 -13.97 19.13 -14.03
N LEU A 116 -12.85 18.81 -14.68
CA LEU A 116 -12.84 18.08 -15.95
C LEU A 116 -12.89 16.56 -15.78
N LEU A 117 -12.41 16.05 -14.64
CA LEU A 117 -12.44 14.60 -14.38
C LEU A 117 -13.85 14.08 -14.13
N LYS A 118 -14.70 14.84 -13.44
CA LYS A 118 -16.07 14.43 -13.08
C LYS A 118 -16.13 12.98 -12.54
N GLN A 119 -15.19 12.65 -11.64
CA GLN A 119 -15.00 11.30 -11.05
C GLN A 119 -14.59 10.21 -12.07
N ASN A 120 -14.28 10.55 -13.30
CA ASN A 120 -13.73 9.61 -14.29
C ASN A 120 -12.21 9.52 -14.17
N PHE A 121 -11.75 8.66 -13.26
CA PHE A 121 -10.34 8.37 -13.01
C PHE A 121 -9.77 7.30 -13.96
N ARG A 122 -10.43 7.02 -15.07
CA ARG A 122 -9.91 6.14 -16.11
C ARG A 122 -9.08 6.94 -17.10
N ALA A 123 -7.89 6.44 -17.40
CA ALA A 123 -7.06 6.89 -18.51
C ALA A 123 -6.76 5.68 -19.40
N ASP A 124 -6.71 5.88 -20.70
CA ASP A 124 -6.53 4.80 -21.69
C ASP A 124 -5.10 4.77 -22.23
N VAL A 125 -4.38 5.89 -22.11
CA VAL A 125 -2.97 6.05 -22.50
C VAL A 125 -2.17 6.75 -21.41
N PRO A 126 -0.84 6.56 -21.36
CA PRO A 126 0.04 7.28 -20.45
C PRO A 126 -0.05 8.79 -20.64
N ASN A 127 0.17 9.54 -19.58
CA ASN A 127 0.21 11.01 -19.56
C ASN A 127 -1.08 11.71 -20.04
N GLN A 128 -2.22 11.01 -19.98
CA GLN A 128 -3.53 11.60 -20.28
C GLN A 128 -4.07 12.38 -19.08
N LYS A 129 -3.98 11.81 -17.89
CA LYS A 129 -4.53 12.38 -16.66
C LYS A 129 -3.60 12.09 -15.49
N TRP A 130 -3.20 13.13 -14.80
CA TRP A 130 -2.48 13.08 -13.54
C TRP A 130 -3.36 13.60 -12.41
N VAL A 131 -3.15 13.11 -11.22
CA VAL A 131 -3.80 13.63 -10.00
C VAL A 131 -2.74 13.95 -8.97
N SER A 132 -2.96 15.04 -8.21
CA SER A 132 -2.03 15.49 -7.19
C SER A 132 -2.74 15.80 -5.89
N ASP A 133 -2.05 15.57 -4.78
CA ASP A 133 -2.53 15.89 -3.44
C ASP A 133 -1.35 16.08 -2.49
N ILE A 134 -1.61 16.77 -1.36
CA ILE A 134 -0.66 16.93 -0.26
C ILE A 134 -1.10 16.06 0.91
N THR A 135 -0.19 15.26 1.42
CA THR A 135 -0.37 14.58 2.70
C THR A 135 0.71 15.00 3.69
N TYR A 136 0.55 14.68 4.98
CA TYR A 136 1.48 15.10 6.02
C TYR A 136 1.86 13.92 6.90
N ILE A 137 3.08 14.00 7.47
CA ILE A 137 3.69 12.99 8.32
C ILE A 137 4.15 13.69 9.58
N TRP A 138 3.79 13.13 10.72
CA TRP A 138 4.29 13.62 12.01
C TRP A 138 5.66 13.01 12.32
N THR A 139 6.59 13.84 12.77
CA THR A 139 7.89 13.45 13.34
C THR A 139 8.09 14.17 14.68
N GLU A 140 9.04 13.72 15.49
CA GLU A 140 9.36 14.41 16.75
C GLU A 140 9.96 15.82 16.50
N GLU A 141 10.48 16.08 15.29
CA GLU A 141 10.94 17.41 14.86
C GLU A 141 9.80 18.28 14.29
N GLY A 142 8.54 17.77 14.27
CA GLY A 142 7.36 18.46 13.76
C GLY A 142 6.86 17.91 12.42
N TRP A 143 5.92 18.65 11.83
CA TRP A 143 5.26 18.22 10.59
C TRP A 143 6.18 18.21 9.38
N LEU A 144 5.94 17.25 8.53
CA LEU A 144 6.54 17.08 7.21
C LEU A 144 5.43 16.91 6.18
N TYR A 145 5.46 17.67 5.11
CA TYR A 145 4.44 17.69 4.06
C TYR A 145 4.98 17.02 2.80
N LEU A 146 4.18 16.16 2.22
CA LEU A 146 4.49 15.39 1.01
C LEU A 146 3.48 15.73 -0.07
N ALA A 147 3.90 16.36 -1.15
CA ALA A 147 3.12 16.51 -2.38
C ALA A 147 3.45 15.36 -3.35
N VAL A 148 2.42 14.78 -3.95
CA VAL A 148 2.55 13.60 -4.82
C VAL A 148 1.84 13.87 -6.14
N VAL A 149 2.44 13.42 -7.24
CA VAL A 149 1.81 13.38 -8.57
C VAL A 149 1.66 11.92 -9.00
N LEU A 150 0.43 11.50 -9.19
CA LEU A 150 0.05 10.13 -9.55
C LEU A 150 -0.52 10.10 -10.97
N GLU A 151 -0.02 9.22 -11.81
CA GLU A 151 -0.51 8.96 -13.16
C GLU A 151 -1.70 7.99 -13.12
N LEU A 152 -2.80 8.29 -13.82
CA LEU A 152 -4.04 7.50 -13.72
C LEU A 152 -4.08 6.27 -14.60
N TYR A 153 -3.27 6.16 -15.64
CA TYR A 153 -3.22 5.01 -16.52
C TYR A 153 -2.53 3.80 -15.85
N SER A 154 -1.33 4.01 -15.34
CA SER A 154 -0.52 2.98 -14.67
C SER A 154 -0.68 2.96 -13.15
N ARG A 155 -1.24 4.04 -12.58
CA ARG A 155 -1.26 4.29 -11.13
C ARG A 155 0.12 4.44 -10.51
N ARG A 156 1.10 4.78 -11.31
CA ARG A 156 2.44 5.09 -10.86
C ARG A 156 2.47 6.43 -10.16
N VAL A 157 3.17 6.52 -9.04
CA VAL A 157 3.62 7.81 -8.54
C VAL A 157 4.75 8.27 -9.45
N ILE A 158 4.49 9.30 -10.25
CA ILE A 158 5.47 9.83 -11.20
C ILE A 158 6.59 10.47 -10.41
N ASP A 159 6.22 11.46 -9.57
CA ASP A 159 7.17 12.15 -8.71
C ASP A 159 6.50 12.72 -7.46
N TRP A 160 7.33 13.21 -6.55
CA TRP A 160 6.91 13.74 -5.26
C TRP A 160 7.94 14.75 -4.74
N ALA A 161 7.47 15.68 -3.93
CA ALA A 161 8.31 16.63 -3.20
C ALA A 161 7.96 16.62 -1.72
N ILE A 162 8.92 16.97 -0.87
CA ILE A 162 8.74 16.94 0.57
C ILE A 162 9.33 18.20 1.22
N SER A 163 8.56 18.83 2.12
CA SER A 163 8.97 20.07 2.78
C SER A 163 8.44 20.13 4.22
N GLU A 164 9.09 20.97 5.04
CA GLU A 164 8.64 21.29 6.38
C GLU A 164 7.46 22.27 6.40
N ARG A 165 7.17 22.90 5.25
CA ARG A 165 6.09 23.88 5.10
C ARG A 165 5.19 23.51 3.94
N MET A 166 3.89 23.62 4.14
CA MET A 166 2.87 23.36 3.13
C MET A 166 2.67 24.63 2.26
N THR A 167 3.60 24.88 1.34
CA THR A 167 3.62 26.08 0.46
C THR A 167 3.28 25.73 -0.99
N ALA A 168 3.02 26.75 -1.81
CA ALA A 168 2.87 26.57 -3.26
C ALA A 168 4.16 26.02 -3.92
N ALA A 169 5.34 26.35 -3.39
CA ALA A 169 6.61 25.83 -3.89
C ALA A 169 6.66 24.30 -3.85
N LEU A 170 6.12 23.68 -2.79
CA LEU A 170 6.08 22.22 -2.65
C LEU A 170 5.34 21.52 -3.80
N VAL A 171 4.16 22.02 -4.17
CA VAL A 171 3.37 21.43 -5.27
C VAL A 171 3.96 21.75 -6.64
N CYS A 172 4.59 22.94 -6.79
CA CYS A 172 5.32 23.30 -8.00
C CYS A 172 6.51 22.36 -8.24
N GLU A 173 7.30 22.10 -7.22
CA GLU A 173 8.44 21.18 -7.28
C GLU A 173 8.00 19.76 -7.69
N ALA A 174 6.99 19.20 -7.03
CA ALA A 174 6.45 17.90 -7.39
C ALA A 174 5.97 17.84 -8.87
N LEU A 175 5.29 18.87 -9.35
CA LEU A 175 4.80 18.92 -10.73
C LEU A 175 5.94 19.06 -11.73
N ILE A 176 6.93 19.93 -11.47
CA ILE A 176 8.09 20.12 -12.35
C ILE A 176 8.89 18.82 -12.46
N MET A 177 9.16 18.15 -11.35
CA MET A 177 9.87 16.87 -11.35
C MET A 177 9.10 15.79 -12.11
N ALA A 178 7.78 15.73 -11.96
CA ALA A 178 6.92 14.83 -12.72
C ALA A 178 6.97 15.11 -14.23
N LEU A 179 6.97 16.38 -14.64
CA LEU A 179 7.13 16.78 -16.03
C LEU A 179 8.48 16.33 -16.60
N TRP A 180 9.58 16.55 -15.88
CA TRP A 180 10.92 16.11 -16.31
C TRP A 180 10.98 14.57 -16.45
N ARG A 181 10.46 13.84 -15.48
CA ARG A 181 10.46 12.38 -15.50
C ARG A 181 9.64 11.77 -16.65
N CYS A 182 8.61 12.47 -17.10
CA CYS A 182 7.76 12.09 -18.24
C CYS A 182 8.13 12.77 -19.57
N HIS A 183 9.31 13.39 -19.69
CA HIS A 183 9.79 14.04 -20.92
C HIS A 183 8.88 15.17 -21.39
N MET A 184 8.39 16.01 -20.48
CA MET A 184 7.61 17.23 -20.75
C MET A 184 6.36 16.99 -21.61
N PRO A 185 5.43 16.12 -21.25
CA PRO A 185 4.22 15.86 -22.02
C PRO A 185 3.33 17.11 -22.04
N LYS A 186 2.60 17.31 -23.15
CA LYS A 186 1.67 18.43 -23.34
C LYS A 186 0.22 17.93 -23.29
N GLY A 187 -0.71 18.82 -22.96
CA GLY A 187 -2.15 18.50 -22.94
C GLY A 187 -2.59 17.56 -21.81
N VAL A 188 -1.71 17.30 -20.83
CA VAL A 188 -2.04 16.48 -19.67
C VAL A 188 -3.06 17.21 -18.79
N ILE A 189 -4.13 16.53 -18.42
CA ILE A 189 -5.06 17.02 -17.40
C ILE A 189 -4.45 16.72 -16.03
N VAL A 190 -4.09 17.78 -15.29
CA VAL A 190 -3.60 17.64 -13.91
C VAL A 190 -4.71 18.07 -12.96
N HIS A 191 -5.20 17.13 -12.16
CA HIS A 191 -6.32 17.32 -11.25
C HIS A 191 -5.86 17.33 -9.79
N SER A 192 -6.37 18.28 -9.02
CA SER A 192 -6.11 18.41 -7.58
C SER A 192 -7.38 18.77 -6.81
N ASP A 193 -7.25 18.86 -5.49
CA ASP A 193 -8.24 19.54 -4.67
C ASP A 193 -8.15 21.07 -4.86
N ARG A 194 -8.97 21.83 -4.10
CA ARG A 194 -8.98 23.30 -4.10
C ARG A 194 -8.10 23.91 -3.02
N GLY A 195 -7.04 23.24 -2.60
CA GLY A 195 -6.10 23.82 -1.64
C GLY A 195 -5.46 25.09 -2.20
N SER A 196 -5.22 26.10 -1.35
CA SER A 196 -4.63 27.38 -1.77
C SER A 196 -3.30 27.23 -2.51
N GLN A 197 -2.57 26.16 -2.25
CA GLN A 197 -1.31 25.82 -2.92
C GLN A 197 -1.52 25.56 -4.42
N TYR A 198 -2.55 24.80 -4.76
CA TYR A 198 -2.93 24.49 -6.15
C TYR A 198 -3.58 25.66 -6.88
N CYS A 199 -4.27 26.54 -6.14
CA CYS A 199 -4.87 27.75 -6.69
C CYS A 199 -3.87 28.93 -6.82
N SER A 200 -2.63 28.78 -6.37
CA SER A 200 -1.62 29.82 -6.39
C SER A 200 -1.23 30.22 -7.81
N ALA A 201 -0.92 31.51 -8.02
CA ALA A 201 -0.45 32.01 -9.31
C ALA A 201 0.82 31.29 -9.81
N ALA A 202 1.73 30.93 -8.89
CA ALA A 202 2.95 30.20 -9.23
C ALA A 202 2.63 28.82 -9.82
N TYR A 203 1.70 28.07 -9.21
CA TYR A 203 1.30 26.75 -9.70
C TYR A 203 0.54 26.86 -11.02
N GLN A 204 -0.41 27.80 -11.15
CA GLN A 204 -1.17 28.02 -12.38
C GLN A 204 -0.31 28.48 -13.55
N LYS A 205 0.77 29.23 -13.30
CA LYS A 205 1.75 29.63 -14.32
C LYS A 205 2.41 28.40 -14.98
N LEU A 206 2.66 27.32 -14.25
CA LEU A 206 3.22 26.09 -14.82
C LEU A 206 2.30 25.46 -15.87
N PHE A 207 0.98 25.55 -15.68
CA PHE A 207 0.01 25.03 -16.66
C PHE A 207 0.13 25.74 -18.00
N THR A 208 0.24 27.06 -18.00
CA THR A 208 0.44 27.84 -19.23
C THR A 208 1.81 27.54 -19.84
N GLN A 209 2.87 27.55 -19.04
CA GLN A 209 4.23 27.34 -19.52
C GLN A 209 4.45 25.97 -20.16
N HIS A 210 3.83 24.92 -19.59
CA HIS A 210 4.01 23.54 -20.05
C HIS A 210 2.82 22.99 -20.84
N GLN A 211 1.86 23.84 -21.21
CA GLN A 211 0.68 23.46 -21.98
C GLN A 211 -0.14 22.33 -21.31
N LEU A 212 -0.32 22.45 -19.99
CA LEU A 212 -1.12 21.54 -19.18
C LEU A 212 -2.55 22.05 -19.06
N ILE A 213 -3.47 21.16 -18.68
CA ILE A 213 -4.88 21.48 -18.46
C ILE A 213 -5.20 21.35 -16.97
N SER A 214 -5.54 22.48 -16.33
CA SER A 214 -5.88 22.50 -14.92
C SER A 214 -7.30 21.98 -14.69
N SER A 215 -7.44 21.10 -13.68
CA SER A 215 -8.73 20.59 -13.23
C SER A 215 -8.75 20.50 -11.70
N MET A 216 -9.88 20.88 -11.08
CA MET A 216 -10.02 20.85 -9.63
C MET A 216 -11.33 20.19 -9.20
N SER A 217 -11.32 19.48 -8.08
CA SER A 217 -12.52 18.87 -7.49
C SER A 217 -13.54 19.95 -7.07
N LYS A 218 -14.81 19.62 -6.96
CA LYS A 218 -15.82 20.54 -6.41
C LYS A 218 -15.67 20.67 -4.88
N LYS A 219 -16.04 21.83 -4.33
CA LYS A 219 -16.09 22.03 -2.87
C LYS A 219 -17.07 21.03 -2.24
N GLY A 220 -16.62 20.30 -1.24
CA GLY A 220 -17.44 19.30 -0.54
C GLY A 220 -17.66 17.99 -1.30
N ASP A 221 -17.04 17.79 -2.47
CA ASP A 221 -17.09 16.50 -3.19
C ASP A 221 -16.07 15.53 -2.59
N CYS A 222 -16.55 14.66 -1.71
CA CYS A 222 -15.73 13.65 -1.03
C CYS A 222 -15.08 12.64 -1.99
N TYR A 223 -15.56 12.53 -3.23
CA TYR A 223 -15.03 11.61 -4.24
C TYR A 223 -14.27 12.35 -5.35
N GLY A 224 -14.13 13.67 -5.22
CA GLY A 224 -13.51 14.50 -6.23
C GLY A 224 -12.07 14.11 -6.58
N ASN A 225 -11.31 13.56 -5.61
CA ASN A 225 -9.94 13.07 -5.78
C ASN A 225 -9.75 11.63 -5.25
N ALA A 226 -10.73 10.77 -5.46
CA ALA A 226 -10.77 9.42 -4.90
C ALA A 226 -9.52 8.56 -5.24
N ALA A 227 -8.87 8.82 -6.37
CA ALA A 227 -7.64 8.11 -6.75
C ALA A 227 -6.48 8.45 -5.80
N MET A 228 -6.32 9.73 -5.44
CA MET A 228 -5.31 10.17 -4.48
C MET A 228 -5.69 9.77 -3.04
N GLU A 229 -6.97 9.86 -2.68
CA GLU A 229 -7.44 9.38 -1.37
C GLU A 229 -7.12 7.91 -1.17
N SER A 230 -7.34 7.08 -2.19
CA SER A 230 -6.99 5.65 -2.17
C SER A 230 -5.48 5.42 -2.05
N TRP A 231 -4.67 6.24 -2.72
CA TRP A 231 -3.22 6.19 -2.62
C TRP A 231 -2.75 6.63 -1.22
N ASN A 232 -3.21 7.78 -0.74
CA ASN A 232 -2.90 8.32 0.57
C ASN A 232 -3.28 7.34 1.70
N HIS A 233 -4.46 6.72 1.59
CA HIS A 233 -4.88 5.69 2.53
C HIS A 233 -3.89 4.53 2.56
N SER A 234 -3.50 4.01 1.38
CA SER A 234 -2.52 2.93 1.28
C SER A 234 -1.17 3.33 1.86
N PHE A 235 -0.67 4.51 1.53
CA PHE A 235 0.58 5.06 2.03
C PHE A 235 0.56 5.18 3.56
N LYS A 236 -0.48 5.80 4.11
CA LYS A 236 -0.63 5.96 5.57
C LYS A 236 -0.65 4.61 6.29
N VAL A 237 -1.40 3.64 5.78
CA VAL A 237 -1.52 2.31 6.39
C VAL A 237 -0.23 1.51 6.27
N GLU A 238 0.39 1.53 5.10
CA GLU A 238 1.49 0.61 4.78
C GLU A 238 2.86 1.16 5.20
N ALA A 239 3.01 2.51 5.29
CA ALA A 239 4.29 3.14 5.54
C ALA A 239 4.36 3.99 6.82
N ILE A 240 3.23 4.53 7.30
CA ILE A 240 3.23 5.53 8.36
C ILE A 240 2.62 5.01 9.65
N HIS A 241 1.45 4.35 9.59
CA HIS A 241 0.76 3.91 10.80
C HIS A 241 1.57 2.87 11.56
N GLY A 242 1.77 3.14 12.87
CA GLY A 242 2.56 2.28 13.77
C GLY A 242 4.06 2.55 13.72
N GLU A 243 4.52 3.46 12.85
CA GLU A 243 5.89 3.96 12.86
C GLU A 243 6.01 5.21 13.72
N ARG A 244 7.15 5.37 14.39
CA ARG A 244 7.54 6.56 15.13
C ARG A 244 8.80 7.11 14.46
N PHE A 245 8.71 8.31 13.91
CA PHE A 245 9.84 8.99 13.27
C PHE A 245 10.47 9.95 14.25
N LEU A 246 11.71 9.70 14.64
CA LEU A 246 12.45 10.61 15.53
C LEU A 246 12.84 11.87 14.77
N THR A 247 13.27 11.72 13.53
CA THR A 247 13.72 12.82 12.68
C THR A 247 12.90 12.93 11.39
N ARG A 248 12.93 14.11 10.79
CA ARG A 248 12.39 14.32 9.43
C ARG A 248 13.15 13.51 8.38
N SER A 249 14.43 13.25 8.61
CA SER A 249 15.25 12.41 7.74
C SER A 249 14.76 10.97 7.71
N ASP A 250 14.40 10.39 8.85
CA ASP A 250 13.82 9.04 8.94
C ASP A 250 12.51 8.95 8.14
N ALA A 251 11.65 9.97 8.28
CA ALA A 251 10.40 10.04 7.55
C ALA A 251 10.63 10.19 6.04
N LYS A 252 11.61 11.00 5.60
CA LYS A 252 11.99 11.15 4.18
C LYS A 252 12.48 9.82 3.61
N TYR A 253 13.34 9.10 4.33
CA TYR A 253 13.80 7.78 3.92
C TYR A 253 12.63 6.78 3.76
N GLN A 254 11.70 6.78 4.72
CA GLN A 254 10.52 5.90 4.65
C GLN A 254 9.60 6.24 3.47
N VAL A 255 9.44 7.51 3.12
CA VAL A 255 8.70 7.96 1.93
C VAL A 255 9.37 7.44 0.67
N PHE A 256 10.69 7.63 0.54
CA PHE A 256 11.47 7.14 -0.58
C PHE A 256 11.37 5.62 -0.73
N ASP A 257 11.62 4.87 0.34
CA ASP A 257 11.50 3.40 0.35
C ASP A 257 10.10 2.95 -0.07
N TYR A 258 9.06 3.62 0.44
CA TYR A 258 7.70 3.26 0.09
C TYR A 258 7.36 3.56 -1.38
N ILE A 259 7.67 4.73 -1.88
CA ILE A 259 7.28 5.15 -3.24
C ILE A 259 8.15 4.48 -4.29
N GLU A 260 9.46 4.63 -4.19
CA GLU A 260 10.39 4.22 -5.26
C GLU A 260 10.69 2.72 -5.23
N VAL A 261 10.85 2.14 -4.04
CA VAL A 261 11.24 0.73 -3.93
C VAL A 261 10.03 -0.19 -3.88
N TYR A 262 9.01 0.19 -3.10
CA TYR A 262 7.87 -0.72 -2.86
C TYR A 262 6.67 -0.43 -3.76
N TYR A 263 6.09 0.78 -3.71
CA TYR A 263 4.82 1.08 -4.37
C TYR A 263 4.90 0.96 -5.89
N ASN A 264 5.89 1.61 -6.51
CA ASN A 264 6.03 1.62 -7.96
C ASN A 264 6.51 0.27 -8.51
N ARG A 265 7.39 -0.45 -7.80
CA ARG A 265 8.07 -1.64 -8.32
C ARG A 265 7.53 -2.97 -7.83
N LYS A 266 7.15 -3.08 -6.55
CA LYS A 266 6.79 -4.35 -5.91
C LYS A 266 5.32 -4.49 -5.59
N ARG A 267 4.62 -3.38 -5.29
CA ARG A 267 3.26 -3.41 -4.81
C ARG A 267 2.27 -3.84 -5.90
N VAL A 268 1.76 -5.03 -5.75
CA VAL A 268 0.73 -5.60 -6.63
C VAL A 268 -0.65 -5.09 -6.21
N LYS A 269 -1.39 -4.41 -7.08
CA LYS A 269 -2.73 -3.87 -6.79
C LYS A 269 -3.84 -4.84 -7.20
N ARG A 270 -4.68 -5.22 -6.22
CA ARG A 270 -5.90 -6.01 -6.46
C ARG A 270 -7.03 -5.20 -7.11
N LEU A 271 -7.11 -3.88 -6.85
CA LEU A 271 -8.29 -3.07 -7.13
C LEU A 271 -8.39 -2.50 -8.55
N HIS A 272 -7.38 -2.71 -9.38
CA HIS A 272 -7.48 -2.35 -10.78
C HIS A 272 -7.45 -3.63 -11.62
N SER A 273 -8.63 -4.13 -11.95
CA SER A 273 -8.81 -5.25 -12.89
C SER A 273 -8.06 -5.05 -14.20
N LYS A 274 -7.77 -3.79 -14.58
CA LYS A 274 -6.94 -3.43 -15.73
C LYS A 274 -5.44 -3.73 -15.57
N LEU A 275 -4.87 -3.66 -14.35
CA LEU A 275 -3.42 -3.89 -14.16
C LEU A 275 -3.05 -5.36 -13.97
N GLY A 276 -4.03 -6.28 -13.87
CA GLY A 276 -3.77 -7.72 -13.84
C GLY A 276 -2.84 -8.19 -12.71
N TYR A 277 -2.88 -7.56 -11.52
CA TYR A 277 -2.01 -7.88 -10.38
C TYR A 277 -0.50 -7.67 -10.65
N VAL A 278 -0.15 -6.67 -11.43
CA VAL A 278 1.26 -6.25 -11.61
C VAL A 278 1.53 -4.91 -10.94
N SER A 279 2.80 -4.59 -10.71
CA SER A 279 3.20 -3.28 -10.20
C SER A 279 2.99 -2.20 -11.27
N PRO A 280 2.85 -0.91 -10.88
CA PRO A 280 2.77 0.19 -11.83
C PRO A 280 3.86 0.19 -12.89
N GLU A 281 5.11 0.01 -12.50
CA GLU A 281 6.26 -0.02 -13.41
C GLU A 281 6.22 -1.22 -14.37
N THR A 282 5.88 -2.41 -13.87
CA THR A 282 5.70 -3.61 -14.71
C THR A 282 4.55 -3.44 -15.70
N PHE A 283 3.49 -2.71 -15.32
CA PHE A 283 2.36 -2.44 -16.21
C PHE A 283 2.75 -1.50 -17.35
N GLU A 284 3.51 -0.45 -17.07
CA GLU A 284 4.04 0.46 -18.09
C GLU A 284 4.96 -0.28 -19.06
N ALA A 285 5.93 -1.06 -18.55
CA ALA A 285 6.89 -1.80 -19.36
C ALA A 285 6.25 -2.80 -20.34
N LYS A 286 5.15 -3.47 -19.93
CA LYS A 286 4.44 -4.44 -20.79
C LYS A 286 3.73 -3.81 -21.99
N LYS A 287 3.55 -2.50 -22.04
CA LYS A 287 2.84 -1.83 -23.14
C LYS A 287 3.74 -1.04 -24.06
N VAL A 288 5.02 -0.91 -23.71
CA VAL A 288 6.05 -0.32 -24.56
C VAL A 288 6.75 -1.40 -25.42
N ALA A 289 6.60 -2.66 -25.07
CA ALA A 289 7.00 -3.83 -25.84
C ALA A 289 5.85 -4.33 -26.72
#